data_984adea75b242adb0c444ad4d70f68e6
#
_entry.id   984adea75b242adb0c444ad4d70f68e6
#
_cell.length_a   1.000
_cell.length_b   1.000
_cell.length_c   1.000
_cell.angle_alpha   90.00
_cell.angle_beta   90.00
_cell.angle_gamma   90.00
#
_symmetry.space_group_name_H-M   'P 1'
#
loop_
_entity.id
_entity.type
_entity.pdbx_description
1 polymer ?
#
loop_
_entity_poly.entity_id
_entity_poly.type
_entity_poly.pdbx_seq_one_letter_code
_entity_poly.pdbx_strand_id
1 'polypeptide(L)'
;MDIKKEHWSPLLLDWFAAHGRDLPWRDESPRDPYKVWVSEIMLQQTKVETVRPYYDSWMDHFPTIPALAAASQDEVLRQWQGLGYYSRARNLHEAVQEVQAKYGGHVPENKKDVQSLKGVGDYTAGAILSLAYGQKEAAVDGNVLRIFARLYDIEENILSTPVKKKITALVEEQLPDEAPGTFNEALM
;
A
#
# COMPACT_ATOMS: atom_id res chain seq x y z
N MET A 1 -23.67 4.03 20.13
CA MET A 1 -22.80 3.09 19.37
C MET A 1 -21.53 2.89 20.15
N ASP A 2 -21.25 1.68 20.60
CA ASP A 2 -20.00 1.37 21.32
C ASP A 2 -18.97 0.89 20.28
N ILE A 3 -18.23 1.83 19.71
CA ILE A 3 -17.21 1.59 18.67
C ILE A 3 -16.22 0.45 19.04
N LYS A 4 -16.01 0.22 20.32
CA LYS A 4 -15.10 -0.82 20.80
C LYS A 4 -15.68 -2.24 20.69
N LYS A 5 -16.99 -2.37 20.42
CA LYS A 5 -17.71 -3.66 20.38
C LYS A 5 -18.43 -3.93 19.08
N GLU A 6 -18.54 -2.94 18.20
CA GLU A 6 -19.31 -3.05 16.98
C GLU A 6 -18.41 -3.11 15.74
N HIS A 7 -18.80 -3.87 14.74
CA HIS A 7 -18.19 -3.82 13.43
C HIS A 7 -18.69 -2.58 12.70
N TRP A 8 -17.87 -1.53 12.65
CA TRP A 8 -18.18 -0.25 12.00
C TRP A 8 -17.64 -0.15 10.57
N SER A 9 -16.92 -1.18 10.11
CA SER A 9 -16.36 -1.22 8.74
C SER A 9 -17.41 -0.97 7.63
N PRO A 10 -18.67 -1.44 7.70
CA PRO A 10 -19.66 -1.13 6.68
C PRO A 10 -19.94 0.37 6.55
N LEU A 11 -20.02 1.09 7.67
CA LEU A 11 -20.25 2.54 7.69
C LEU A 11 -19.10 3.31 7.03
N LEU A 12 -17.85 2.86 7.26
CA LEU A 12 -16.68 3.46 6.63
C LEU A 12 -16.66 3.19 5.12
N LEU A 13 -17.04 1.98 4.69
CA LEU A 13 -17.11 1.63 3.27
C LEU A 13 -18.19 2.43 2.54
N ASP A 14 -19.38 2.58 3.14
CA ASP A 14 -20.46 3.40 2.57
C ASP A 14 -20.03 4.88 2.43
N TRP A 15 -19.37 5.41 3.46
CA TRP A 15 -18.81 6.77 3.39
C TRP A 15 -17.75 6.89 2.30
N PHE A 16 -16.84 5.93 2.21
CA PHE A 16 -15.77 5.95 1.22
C PHE A 16 -16.28 5.81 -0.22
N ALA A 17 -17.33 5.03 -0.44
CA ALA A 17 -17.98 4.92 -1.74
C ALA A 17 -18.54 6.27 -2.24
N ALA A 18 -19.00 7.12 -1.30
CA ALA A 18 -19.55 8.44 -1.64
C ALA A 18 -18.48 9.56 -1.72
N HIS A 19 -17.35 9.41 -1.02
CA HIS A 19 -16.37 10.48 -0.80
C HIS A 19 -14.94 10.11 -1.21
N GLY A 20 -14.71 8.87 -1.65
CA GLY A 20 -13.39 8.41 -2.10
C GLY A 20 -12.87 9.26 -3.26
N ARG A 21 -11.59 9.61 -3.20
CA ARG A 21 -10.94 10.38 -4.26
C ARG A 21 -10.76 9.52 -5.50
N ASP A 22 -10.99 10.13 -6.66
CA ASP A 22 -10.64 9.56 -7.97
C ASP A 22 -9.11 9.67 -8.17
N LEU A 23 -8.43 8.52 -8.22
CA LEU A 23 -6.97 8.45 -8.32
C LEU A 23 -6.56 7.43 -9.39
N PRO A 24 -5.55 7.73 -10.24
CA PRO A 24 -5.20 6.91 -11.40
C PRO A 24 -4.79 5.47 -11.04
N TRP A 25 -4.35 5.21 -9.82
CA TRP A 25 -4.03 3.85 -9.35
C TRP A 25 -5.22 3.09 -8.76
N ARG A 26 -6.44 3.65 -8.87
CA ARG A 26 -7.71 3.05 -8.41
C ARG A 26 -8.64 2.62 -9.55
N ASP A 27 -8.30 2.95 -10.81
CA ASP A 27 -9.20 2.86 -11.96
C ASP A 27 -9.47 1.43 -12.46
N GLU A 28 -8.73 0.43 -11.97
CA GLU A 28 -8.84 -0.96 -12.41
C GLU A 28 -9.46 -1.87 -11.34
N SER A 29 -10.27 -2.86 -11.80
CA SER A 29 -10.78 -3.92 -10.93
C SER A 29 -10.83 -5.25 -11.72
N PRO A 30 -10.08 -6.30 -11.32
CA PRO A 30 -9.12 -6.33 -10.22
C PRO A 30 -7.90 -5.44 -10.48
N ARG A 31 -7.27 -4.95 -9.41
CA ARG A 31 -6.11 -4.06 -9.53
C ARG A 31 -4.85 -4.85 -9.87
N ASP A 32 -4.02 -4.29 -10.73
CA ASP A 32 -2.69 -4.83 -11.03
C ASP A 32 -1.76 -4.66 -9.80
N PRO A 33 -1.20 -5.75 -9.25
CA PRO A 33 -0.33 -5.68 -8.07
C PRO A 33 0.94 -4.86 -8.29
N TYR A 34 1.47 -4.80 -9.51
CA TYR A 34 2.60 -3.93 -9.83
C TYR A 34 2.22 -2.46 -9.72
N LYS A 35 1.07 -2.07 -10.28
CA LYS A 35 0.56 -0.70 -10.24
C LYS A 35 0.25 -0.25 -8.81
N VAL A 36 -0.36 -1.12 -8.01
CA VAL A 36 -0.55 -0.90 -6.57
C VAL A 36 0.80 -0.69 -5.88
N TRP A 37 1.75 -1.58 -6.11
CA TRP A 37 3.07 -1.49 -5.48
C TRP A 37 3.79 -0.18 -5.81
N VAL A 38 3.82 0.22 -7.08
CA VAL A 38 4.43 1.49 -7.52
C VAL A 38 3.79 2.68 -6.81
N SER A 39 2.45 2.77 -6.80
CA SER A 39 1.73 3.86 -6.15
C SER A 39 2.03 3.92 -4.65
N GLU A 40 2.05 2.79 -3.96
CA GLU A 40 2.35 2.71 -2.53
C GLU A 40 3.77 3.20 -2.21
N ILE A 41 4.76 2.82 -3.01
CA ILE A 41 6.13 3.30 -2.83
C ILE A 41 6.25 4.80 -3.13
N MET A 42 5.56 5.32 -4.14
CA MET A 42 5.58 6.75 -4.46
C MET A 42 4.91 7.59 -3.37
N LEU A 43 3.83 7.09 -2.77
CA LEU A 43 3.08 7.77 -1.72
C LEU A 43 3.80 7.80 -0.36
N GLN A 44 4.83 6.99 -0.15
CA GLN A 44 5.62 7.06 1.08
C GLN A 44 6.20 8.48 1.27
N GLN A 45 5.71 9.20 2.29
CA GLN A 45 6.13 10.55 2.64
C GLN A 45 5.99 11.60 1.51
N THR A 46 5.12 11.34 0.53
CA THR A 46 4.86 12.24 -0.60
C THR A 46 3.36 12.44 -0.75
N LYS A 47 2.92 13.68 -0.99
CA LYS A 47 1.50 14.03 -1.14
C LYS A 47 0.94 13.49 -2.46
N VAL A 48 -0.34 13.12 -2.45
CA VAL A 48 -1.08 12.60 -3.61
C VAL A 48 -0.96 13.51 -4.84
N GLU A 49 -1.13 14.82 -4.66
CA GLU A 49 -1.07 15.80 -5.74
C GLU A 49 0.30 15.83 -6.42
N THR A 50 1.37 15.57 -5.65
CA THR A 50 2.73 15.45 -6.19
C THR A 50 2.92 14.12 -6.92
N VAL A 51 2.37 13.02 -6.39
CA VAL A 51 2.56 11.68 -6.94
C VAL A 51 1.83 11.49 -8.28
N ARG A 52 0.61 12.04 -8.45
CA ARG A 52 -0.21 11.82 -9.65
C ARG A 52 0.57 11.96 -10.97
N PRO A 53 1.19 13.11 -11.30
CA PRO A 53 1.90 13.27 -12.57
C PRO A 53 3.13 12.35 -12.70
N TYR A 54 3.76 11.98 -11.59
CA TYR A 54 4.88 11.03 -11.62
C TYR A 54 4.41 9.61 -11.88
N TYR A 55 3.29 9.20 -11.30
CA TYR A 55 2.70 7.89 -11.52
C TYR A 55 2.30 7.70 -12.99
N ASP A 56 1.61 8.68 -13.57
CA ASP A 56 1.21 8.63 -14.98
C ASP A 56 2.44 8.52 -15.89
N SER A 57 3.44 9.39 -15.71
CA SER A 57 4.70 9.33 -16.47
C SER A 57 5.46 8.02 -16.25
N TRP A 58 5.43 7.46 -15.03
CA TRP A 58 6.07 6.17 -14.74
C TRP A 58 5.39 5.02 -15.47
N MET A 59 4.05 4.99 -15.49
CA MET A 59 3.31 3.95 -16.18
C MET A 59 3.47 4.03 -17.70
N ASP A 60 3.68 5.21 -18.26
CA ASP A 60 4.02 5.39 -19.67
C ASP A 60 5.39 4.79 -20.02
N HIS A 61 6.39 4.93 -19.15
CA HIS A 61 7.76 4.46 -19.38
C HIS A 61 7.97 3.00 -18.95
N PHE A 62 7.38 2.61 -17.83
CA PHE A 62 7.54 1.29 -17.20
C PHE A 62 6.17 0.66 -16.92
N PRO A 63 5.38 0.33 -17.97
CA PRO A 63 4.01 -0.16 -17.78
C PRO A 63 3.92 -1.54 -17.11
N THR A 64 5.01 -2.28 -17.07
CA THR A 64 5.03 -3.67 -16.57
C THR A 64 6.31 -3.98 -15.80
N ILE A 65 6.28 -5.03 -14.99
CA ILE A 65 7.45 -5.58 -14.29
C ILE A 65 8.62 -5.88 -15.25
N PRO A 66 8.43 -6.59 -16.39
CA PRO A 66 9.51 -6.80 -17.33
C PRO A 66 10.12 -5.52 -17.87
N ALA A 67 9.30 -4.49 -18.16
CA ALA A 67 9.80 -3.21 -18.66
C ALA A 67 10.67 -2.50 -17.60
N LEU A 68 10.23 -2.46 -16.35
CA LEU A 68 11.01 -1.86 -15.27
C LEU A 68 12.27 -2.68 -14.94
N ALA A 69 12.17 -4.01 -14.93
CA ALA A 69 13.31 -4.89 -14.63
C ALA A 69 14.44 -4.77 -15.67
N ALA A 70 14.08 -4.55 -16.93
CA ALA A 70 15.05 -4.39 -18.03
C ALA A 70 15.71 -3.00 -18.10
N ALA A 71 15.13 -1.99 -17.42
CA ALA A 71 15.65 -0.63 -17.43
C ALA A 71 16.97 -0.54 -16.68
N SER A 72 17.82 0.42 -17.07
CA SER A 72 18.99 0.77 -16.27
C SER A 72 18.60 1.55 -15.02
N GLN A 73 19.43 1.47 -13.97
CA GLN A 73 19.21 2.25 -12.75
C GLN A 73 19.15 3.76 -13.02
N ASP A 74 19.95 4.24 -13.98
CA ASP A 74 19.98 5.66 -14.35
C ASP A 74 18.67 6.11 -15.01
N GLU A 75 18.02 5.27 -15.82
CA GLU A 75 16.70 5.54 -16.40
C GLU A 75 15.64 5.61 -15.30
N VAL A 76 15.65 4.65 -14.39
CA VAL A 76 14.73 4.62 -13.24
C VAL A 76 14.88 5.87 -12.37
N LEU A 77 16.11 6.28 -12.06
CA LEU A 77 16.36 7.48 -11.25
C LEU A 77 16.00 8.77 -11.97
N ARG A 78 16.15 8.84 -13.31
CA ARG A 78 15.65 9.99 -14.10
C ARG A 78 14.13 10.14 -14.01
N GLN A 79 13.39 9.04 -14.13
CA GLN A 79 11.93 9.05 -14.00
C GLN A 79 11.45 9.39 -12.57
N TRP A 80 12.29 9.16 -11.56
CA TRP A 80 12.02 9.47 -10.15
C TRP A 80 12.45 10.88 -9.75
N GLN A 81 13.15 11.60 -10.63
CA GLN A 81 13.77 12.90 -10.31
C GLN A 81 12.70 13.92 -9.86
N GLY A 82 12.85 14.45 -8.65
CA GLY A 82 11.92 15.41 -8.06
C GLY A 82 11.03 14.83 -6.96
N LEU A 83 10.79 13.52 -6.91
CA LEU A 83 10.03 12.88 -5.81
C LEU A 83 10.82 12.80 -4.50
N GLY A 84 12.15 12.87 -4.54
CA GLY A 84 13.00 12.71 -3.37
C GLY A 84 13.11 11.27 -2.87
N TYR A 85 13.86 11.08 -1.79
CA TYR A 85 14.06 9.77 -1.17
C TYR A 85 14.40 8.66 -2.19
N TYR A 86 15.43 8.87 -2.99
CA TYR A 86 15.83 8.02 -4.12
C TYR A 86 16.10 6.56 -3.78
N SER A 87 16.33 6.24 -2.49
CA SER A 87 16.44 4.85 -2.02
C SER A 87 15.17 4.05 -2.31
N ARG A 88 13.99 4.70 -2.33
CA ARG A 88 12.70 4.05 -2.68
C ARG A 88 12.75 3.54 -4.12
N ALA A 89 13.18 4.37 -5.07
CA ALA A 89 13.29 3.98 -6.49
C ALA A 89 14.31 2.85 -6.68
N ARG A 90 15.47 2.93 -6.02
CA ARG A 90 16.50 1.86 -6.08
C ARG A 90 15.99 0.54 -5.52
N ASN A 91 15.34 0.59 -4.36
CA ASN A 91 14.78 -0.60 -3.72
C ASN A 91 13.67 -1.22 -4.57
N LEU A 92 12.76 -0.41 -5.12
CA LEU A 92 11.70 -0.87 -6.02
C LEU A 92 12.29 -1.54 -7.26
N HIS A 93 13.28 -0.92 -7.90
CA HIS A 93 13.93 -1.48 -9.09
C HIS A 93 14.60 -2.83 -8.80
N GLU A 94 15.37 -2.92 -7.72
CA GLU A 94 16.02 -4.17 -7.31
C GLU A 94 14.99 -5.26 -6.98
N ALA A 95 13.93 -4.91 -6.26
CA ALA A 95 12.87 -5.85 -5.93
C ALA A 95 12.09 -6.32 -7.17
N VAL A 96 11.84 -5.44 -8.14
CA VAL A 96 11.19 -5.81 -9.41
C VAL A 96 12.08 -6.74 -10.24
N GLN A 97 13.41 -6.53 -10.26
CA GLN A 97 14.35 -7.46 -10.88
C GLN A 97 14.32 -8.84 -10.19
N GLU A 98 14.22 -8.87 -8.86
CA GLU A 98 14.04 -10.12 -8.13
C GLU A 98 12.72 -10.81 -8.50
N VAL A 99 11.60 -10.06 -8.58
CA VAL A 99 10.30 -10.59 -9.00
C VAL A 99 10.37 -11.15 -10.42
N GLN A 100 11.03 -10.45 -11.33
CA GLN A 100 11.23 -10.95 -12.70
C GLN A 100 12.01 -12.26 -12.72
N ALA A 101 13.08 -12.37 -11.92
CA ALA A 101 13.98 -13.53 -11.93
C ALA A 101 13.40 -14.74 -11.20
N LYS A 102 12.76 -14.54 -10.04
CA LYS A 102 12.30 -15.63 -9.17
C LYS A 102 10.85 -16.04 -9.39
N TYR A 103 10.00 -15.08 -9.77
CA TYR A 103 8.55 -15.26 -9.85
C TYR A 103 8.01 -15.04 -11.27
N GLY A 104 8.91 -15.00 -12.29
CA GLY A 104 8.50 -14.89 -13.69
C GLY A 104 7.75 -13.59 -14.01
N GLY A 105 8.02 -12.51 -13.29
CA GLY A 105 7.36 -11.21 -13.47
C GLY A 105 5.99 -11.10 -12.79
N HIS A 106 5.63 -12.02 -11.90
CA HIS A 106 4.39 -11.97 -11.12
C HIS A 106 4.71 -11.62 -9.66
N VAL A 107 4.08 -10.57 -9.15
CA VAL A 107 4.21 -10.22 -7.72
C VAL A 107 3.69 -11.38 -6.88
N PRO A 108 4.45 -11.86 -5.88
CA PRO A 108 4.01 -12.98 -5.05
C PRO A 108 2.68 -12.69 -4.32
N GLU A 109 1.87 -13.74 -4.10
CA GLU A 109 0.58 -13.62 -3.42
C GLU A 109 0.65 -13.97 -1.94
N ASN A 110 1.77 -14.51 -1.45
CA ASN A 110 1.90 -14.82 -0.03
C ASN A 110 2.71 -13.75 0.71
N LYS A 111 2.30 -13.47 1.94
CA LYS A 111 2.86 -12.39 2.77
C LYS A 111 4.36 -12.50 2.98
N LYS A 112 4.86 -13.71 3.22
CA LYS A 112 6.27 -13.95 3.49
C LYS A 112 7.16 -13.57 2.29
N ASP A 113 6.75 -13.95 1.08
CA ASP A 113 7.51 -13.65 -0.13
C ASP A 113 7.42 -12.17 -0.48
N VAL A 114 6.23 -11.55 -0.35
CA VAL A 114 6.07 -10.11 -0.56
C VAL A 114 6.93 -9.31 0.42
N GLN A 115 6.94 -9.67 1.70
CA GLN A 115 7.77 -9.00 2.72
C GLN A 115 9.27 -9.25 2.54
N SER A 116 9.69 -10.30 1.84
CA SER A 116 11.11 -10.54 1.54
C SER A 116 11.66 -9.61 0.47
N LEU A 117 10.80 -8.96 -0.32
CA LEU A 117 11.20 -8.03 -1.37
C LEU A 117 11.81 -6.75 -0.76
N LYS A 118 12.86 -6.29 -1.39
CA LYS A 118 13.60 -5.12 -0.88
C LYS A 118 12.72 -3.86 -0.81
N GLY A 119 12.70 -3.23 0.35
CA GLY A 119 11.92 -2.01 0.58
C GLY A 119 10.43 -2.24 0.85
N VAL A 120 9.98 -3.49 0.92
CA VAL A 120 8.62 -3.86 1.28
C VAL A 120 8.54 -4.21 2.76
N GLY A 121 7.87 -3.37 3.54
CA GLY A 121 7.55 -3.62 4.95
C GLY A 121 6.13 -4.15 5.13
N ASP A 122 5.73 -4.32 6.40
CA ASP A 122 4.40 -4.84 6.77
C ASP A 122 3.26 -4.05 6.12
N TYR A 123 3.34 -2.71 6.16
CA TYR A 123 2.35 -1.84 5.52
C TYR A 123 2.22 -2.09 4.02
N THR A 124 3.34 -2.01 3.28
CA THR A 124 3.33 -2.16 1.82
C THR A 124 2.88 -3.57 1.40
N ALA A 125 3.28 -4.60 2.14
CA ALA A 125 2.82 -5.96 1.91
C ALA A 125 1.30 -6.09 2.14
N GLY A 126 0.79 -5.55 3.24
CA GLY A 126 -0.65 -5.52 3.54
C GLY A 126 -1.44 -4.78 2.46
N ALA A 127 -0.94 -3.64 1.97
CA ALA A 127 -1.56 -2.89 0.89
C ALA A 127 -1.61 -3.68 -0.43
N ILE A 128 -0.48 -4.26 -0.87
CA ILE A 128 -0.45 -5.07 -2.10
C ILE A 128 -1.40 -6.25 -1.99
N LEU A 129 -1.33 -7.01 -0.90
CA LEU A 129 -2.13 -8.23 -0.72
C LEU A 129 -3.63 -7.94 -0.61
N SER A 130 -4.02 -6.88 0.07
CA SER A 130 -5.43 -6.54 0.22
C SER A 130 -6.01 -5.84 -1.01
N LEU A 131 -5.27 -4.91 -1.63
CA LEU A 131 -5.76 -4.12 -2.76
C LEU A 131 -5.77 -4.88 -4.08
N ALA A 132 -4.72 -5.66 -4.36
CA ALA A 132 -4.60 -6.36 -5.63
C ALA A 132 -5.12 -7.80 -5.57
N TYR A 133 -4.92 -8.49 -4.44
CA TYR A 133 -5.28 -9.90 -4.30
C TYR A 133 -6.53 -10.15 -3.44
N GLY A 134 -7.12 -9.08 -2.88
CA GLY A 134 -8.33 -9.19 -2.05
C GLY A 134 -8.12 -9.99 -0.75
N GLN A 135 -6.87 -10.13 -0.30
CA GLN A 135 -6.57 -10.88 0.91
C GLN A 135 -6.87 -10.04 2.15
N LYS A 136 -7.32 -10.71 3.21
CA LYS A 136 -7.64 -10.07 4.49
C LYS A 136 -6.37 -9.72 5.27
N GLU A 137 -5.62 -8.76 4.77
CA GLU A 137 -4.36 -8.27 5.33
C GLU A 137 -4.46 -6.79 5.70
N ALA A 138 -4.07 -6.45 6.93
CA ALA A 138 -4.09 -5.08 7.41
C ALA A 138 -2.93 -4.27 6.82
N ALA A 139 -3.24 -3.05 6.34
CA ALA A 139 -2.24 -2.04 5.94
C ALA A 139 -2.22 -0.92 6.98
N VAL A 140 -1.30 -1.00 7.94
CA VAL A 140 -1.24 -0.08 9.09
C VAL A 140 -0.09 0.90 8.94
N ASP A 141 -0.41 2.12 8.54
CA ASP A 141 0.52 3.25 8.47
C ASP A 141 0.40 4.18 9.71
N GLY A 142 1.12 5.30 9.70
CA GLY A 142 1.04 6.29 10.76
C GLY A 142 -0.33 6.96 10.91
N ASN A 143 -1.14 7.04 9.84
CA ASN A 143 -2.51 7.59 9.89
C ASN A 143 -3.42 6.61 10.60
N VAL A 144 -3.39 5.34 10.20
CA VAL A 144 -4.18 4.27 10.81
C VAL A 144 -3.85 4.12 12.30
N LEU A 145 -2.56 4.16 12.67
CA LEU A 145 -2.15 4.16 14.08
C LEU A 145 -2.82 5.30 14.87
N ARG A 146 -2.83 6.52 14.32
CA ARG A 146 -3.45 7.69 15.00
C ARG A 146 -4.96 7.60 15.07
N ILE A 147 -5.62 7.10 13.99
CA ILE A 147 -7.07 6.92 13.95
C ILE A 147 -7.49 5.92 15.01
N PHE A 148 -6.89 4.74 15.01
CA PHE A 148 -7.25 3.68 15.97
C PHE A 148 -6.91 4.05 17.41
N ALA A 149 -5.79 4.74 17.65
CA ALA A 149 -5.48 5.23 18.99
C ALA A 149 -6.57 6.16 19.53
N ARG A 150 -7.11 7.05 18.70
CA ARG A 150 -8.21 7.95 19.09
C ARG A 150 -9.54 7.22 19.27
N LEU A 151 -9.87 6.28 18.36
CA LEU A 151 -11.12 5.53 18.41
C LEU A 151 -11.18 4.59 19.61
N TYR A 152 -10.05 3.99 19.99
CA TYR A 152 -9.98 2.99 21.04
C TYR A 152 -9.39 3.52 22.34
N ASP A 153 -9.16 4.85 22.43
CA ASP A 153 -8.65 5.51 23.65
C ASP A 153 -7.34 4.89 24.12
N ILE A 154 -6.37 4.74 23.18
CA ILE A 154 -5.05 4.20 23.46
C ILE A 154 -4.12 5.36 23.78
N GLU A 155 -3.72 5.48 25.04
CA GLU A 155 -2.87 6.57 25.54
C GLU A 155 -1.37 6.25 25.43
N GLU A 156 -1.02 4.98 25.25
CA GLU A 156 0.36 4.53 25.18
C GLU A 156 1.04 5.00 23.88
N ASN A 157 2.36 5.00 23.87
CA ASN A 157 3.15 5.39 22.69
C ASN A 157 2.85 4.50 21.47
N ILE A 158 2.12 5.04 20.49
CA ILE A 158 1.72 4.37 19.26
C ILE A 158 2.91 3.91 18.37
N LEU A 159 4.09 4.41 18.61
CA LEU A 159 5.30 4.00 17.86
C LEU A 159 5.99 2.78 18.49
N SER A 160 5.59 2.40 19.71
CA SER A 160 6.15 1.21 20.34
C SER A 160 5.64 -0.08 19.69
N THR A 161 6.49 -1.09 19.60
CA THR A 161 6.15 -2.37 18.97
C THR A 161 4.93 -3.06 19.59
N PRO A 162 4.74 -3.09 20.95
CA PRO A 162 3.56 -3.69 21.52
C PRO A 162 2.27 -2.98 21.12
N VAL A 163 2.27 -1.65 21.10
CA VAL A 163 1.10 -0.84 20.74
C VAL A 163 0.78 -0.97 19.27
N LYS A 164 1.79 -0.97 18.38
CA LYS A 164 1.59 -1.26 16.95
C LYS A 164 0.91 -2.61 16.74
N LYS A 165 1.38 -3.66 17.42
CA LYS A 165 0.75 -5.00 17.34
C LYS A 165 -0.70 -4.99 17.85
N LYS A 166 -0.97 -4.31 18.97
CA LYS A 166 -2.33 -4.14 19.51
C LYS A 166 -3.24 -3.46 18.49
N ILE A 167 -2.78 -2.36 17.87
CA ILE A 167 -3.57 -1.63 16.87
C ILE A 167 -3.75 -2.48 15.61
N THR A 168 -2.72 -3.18 15.12
CA THR A 168 -2.85 -4.07 13.97
C THR A 168 -3.92 -5.14 14.21
N ALA A 169 -3.96 -5.77 15.37
CA ALA A 169 -5.00 -6.73 15.72
C ALA A 169 -6.41 -6.10 15.71
N LEU A 170 -6.57 -4.87 16.21
CA LEU A 170 -7.84 -4.15 16.15
C LEU A 170 -8.26 -3.82 14.70
N VAL A 171 -7.30 -3.50 13.83
CA VAL A 171 -7.57 -3.31 12.39
C VAL A 171 -8.01 -4.63 11.76
N GLU A 172 -7.33 -5.72 12.05
CA GLU A 172 -7.65 -7.07 11.55
C GLU A 172 -9.07 -7.52 11.98
N GLU A 173 -9.50 -7.19 13.21
CA GLU A 173 -10.86 -7.45 13.68
C GLU A 173 -11.93 -6.69 12.88
N GLN A 174 -11.61 -5.50 12.38
CA GLN A 174 -12.52 -4.67 11.58
C GLN A 174 -12.47 -4.95 10.07
N LEU A 175 -11.42 -5.64 9.59
CA LEU A 175 -11.30 -5.97 8.18
C LEU A 175 -12.47 -6.83 7.69
N PRO A 176 -13.25 -6.36 6.70
CA PRO A 176 -14.34 -7.15 6.13
C PRO A 176 -13.78 -8.31 5.28
N ASP A 177 -14.55 -9.37 5.15
CA ASP A 177 -14.22 -10.50 4.26
C ASP A 177 -14.31 -10.08 2.79
N GLU A 178 -15.29 -9.22 2.47
CA GLU A 178 -15.43 -8.58 1.17
C GLU A 178 -14.80 -7.20 1.18
N ALA A 179 -14.03 -6.86 0.14
CA ALA A 179 -13.38 -5.55 -0.04
C ALA A 179 -12.38 -5.12 1.07
N PRO A 180 -11.47 -6.00 1.57
CA PRO A 180 -10.51 -5.63 2.61
C PRO A 180 -9.55 -4.51 2.15
N GLY A 181 -9.18 -4.48 0.87
CA GLY A 181 -8.37 -3.42 0.28
C GLY A 181 -9.07 -2.07 0.32
N THR A 182 -10.35 -2.02 -0.04
CA THR A 182 -11.14 -0.77 0.01
C THR A 182 -11.26 -0.25 1.45
N PHE A 183 -11.38 -1.14 2.43
CA PHE A 183 -11.37 -0.76 3.83
C PHE A 183 -10.03 -0.14 4.26
N ASN A 184 -8.90 -0.75 3.88
CA ASN A 184 -7.58 -0.18 4.15
C ASN A 184 -7.43 1.21 3.52
N GLU A 185 -7.88 1.41 2.27
CA GLU A 185 -7.85 2.74 1.63
C GLU A 185 -8.76 3.76 2.31
N ALA A 186 -9.91 3.33 2.80
CA ALA A 186 -10.86 4.21 3.47
C ALA A 186 -10.32 4.72 4.83
N LEU A 187 -9.37 4.02 5.43
CA LEU A 187 -8.67 4.45 6.65
C LEU A 187 -7.58 5.50 6.38
N MET A 188 -7.12 5.67 5.14
CA MET A 188 -6.01 6.54 4.70
C MET A 188 -6.50 7.79 3.97
#